data_e3fc4ab34a367821cc7887df51466bfa
#
_entry.id   e3fc4ab34a367821cc7887df51466bfa
#
_cell.length_a   1.000
_cell.length_b   1.000
_cell.length_c   1.000
_cell.angle_alpha   90.00
_cell.angle_beta   90.00
_cell.angle_gamma   90.00
#
_symmetry.space_group_name_H-M   'P 1'
#
loop_
_entity.id
_entity.type
_entity.pdbx_description
1 polymer ?
#
loop_
_entity_poly.entity_id
_entity_poly.type
_entity_poly.pdbx_seq_one_letter_code
_entity_poly.pdbx_strand_id
1 'polypeptide(L)'
;WTKLNSTSGKIYISFLMKFLVNSKFYVNQALIFNVLSIIRNMSSYSIKPCKLGAEVKGIDLKNEVSDEIIEKIKNDVTKYRLLIFKDQGTVSGQRHVEISKWFGELESTFYKHHKSPHPDVFRVSNNEAEGCTNVGRTGWHIDGSFQEAPFAYSLYHMVSIPKSGDTVFIPLNELLKNLSKEQFARWDRLWMVSDRRGQLYHPLVYSHPSTGELTMCVHLGMTDAFIWDYGTEKQKITNFQETLEILKEIKKEFATNQKHLQYSHKWEPGDFIISDNLALGHEASEQTQFPVSEVGLRVLHRTTVKGTVIPAKSNVCHSKGDMC
;
A
#
# COMPACT_ATOMS: atom_id res chain seq x y z
N TRP A 1 -36.61 -2.26 -12.57
CA TRP A 1 -36.49 -2.20 -11.12
C TRP A 1 -35.43 -1.16 -10.76
N THR A 2 -35.89 -0.01 -10.32
CA THR A 2 -35.17 1.24 -10.09
C THR A 2 -34.33 1.16 -8.81
N LYS A 3 -33.14 1.77 -8.83
CA LYS A 3 -32.21 1.95 -7.72
C LYS A 3 -32.92 2.54 -6.49
N LEU A 4 -33.01 1.77 -5.39
CA LEU A 4 -33.41 2.29 -4.09
C LEU A 4 -32.23 3.09 -3.50
N ASN A 5 -32.44 4.37 -3.22
CA ASN A 5 -31.49 5.26 -2.56
C ASN A 5 -31.15 4.71 -1.16
N SER A 6 -29.85 4.72 -0.80
CA SER A 6 -29.31 4.13 0.42
C SER A 6 -29.95 4.61 1.74
N THR A 7 -30.42 5.85 1.77
CA THR A 7 -31.11 6.44 2.94
C THR A 7 -32.51 5.85 3.16
N SER A 8 -33.22 5.54 2.09
CA SER A 8 -34.55 4.91 2.15
C SER A 8 -34.47 3.46 2.66
N GLY A 9 -33.41 2.74 2.36
CA GLY A 9 -33.18 1.37 2.83
C GLY A 9 -32.97 1.28 4.34
N LYS A 10 -32.18 2.19 4.93
CA LYS A 10 -31.97 2.24 6.40
C LYS A 10 -33.26 2.58 7.17
N ILE A 11 -34.07 3.50 6.66
CA ILE A 11 -35.37 3.87 7.26
C ILE A 11 -36.34 2.69 7.17
N TYR A 12 -36.40 1.97 6.07
CA TYR A 12 -37.27 0.81 5.89
C TYR A 12 -36.87 -0.36 6.80
N ILE A 13 -35.59 -0.62 6.96
CA ILE A 13 -35.07 -1.67 7.86
C ILE A 13 -35.34 -1.32 9.32
N SER A 14 -35.16 -0.06 9.74
CA SER A 14 -35.50 0.41 11.10
C SER A 14 -36.99 0.33 11.38
N PHE A 15 -37.83 0.61 10.39
CA PHE A 15 -39.27 0.51 10.48
C PHE A 15 -39.75 -0.95 10.57
N LEU A 16 -39.16 -1.82 9.75
CA LEU A 16 -39.44 -3.27 9.74
C LEU A 16 -39.05 -3.92 11.07
N MET A 17 -37.90 -3.57 11.63
CA MET A 17 -37.41 -4.06 12.92
C MET A 17 -38.33 -3.59 14.07
N LYS A 18 -38.79 -2.33 14.08
CA LYS A 18 -39.75 -1.83 15.07
C LYS A 18 -41.12 -2.51 14.95
N PHE A 19 -41.56 -2.84 13.73
CA PHE A 19 -42.79 -3.55 13.46
C PHE A 19 -42.75 -5.01 13.94
N LEU A 20 -41.62 -5.69 13.71
CA LEU A 20 -41.40 -7.07 14.13
C LEU A 20 -41.25 -7.24 15.65
N VAL A 21 -40.74 -6.21 16.36
CA VAL A 21 -40.56 -6.24 17.82
C VAL A 21 -41.88 -5.95 18.54
N ASN A 22 -42.81 -5.17 17.93
CA ASN A 22 -44.08 -4.77 18.55
C ASN A 22 -45.28 -5.68 18.20
N SER A 23 -45.12 -6.59 17.24
CA SER A 23 -46.17 -7.55 16.92
C SER A 23 -45.99 -8.84 17.72
N LYS A 24 -46.98 -9.25 18.51
CA LYS A 24 -47.02 -10.56 19.20
C LYS A 24 -47.12 -11.75 18.23
N PHE A 25 -46.56 -11.64 17.03
CA PHE A 25 -46.43 -12.76 16.11
C PHE A 25 -45.19 -13.56 16.45
N TYR A 26 -45.30 -14.84 16.55
CA TYR A 26 -44.16 -15.79 16.56
C TYR A 26 -43.39 -15.60 15.28
N VAL A 27 -42.41 -14.69 15.28
CA VAL A 27 -41.48 -14.52 14.16
C VAL A 27 -40.58 -15.73 14.17
N ASN A 28 -40.71 -16.54 13.14
CA ASN A 28 -39.91 -17.75 12.97
C ASN A 28 -38.41 -17.36 13.03
N GLN A 29 -37.69 -17.92 14.00
CA GLN A 29 -36.23 -17.66 14.15
C GLN A 29 -35.47 -17.83 12.85
N ALA A 30 -35.90 -18.75 11.97
CA ALA A 30 -35.37 -18.94 10.64
C ALA A 30 -35.54 -17.71 9.73
N LEU A 31 -36.64 -16.97 9.87
CA LEU A 31 -36.91 -15.75 9.11
C LEU A 31 -35.99 -14.62 9.57
N ILE A 32 -35.79 -14.48 10.88
CA ILE A 32 -34.82 -13.51 11.46
C ILE A 32 -33.42 -13.86 11.02
N PHE A 33 -33.04 -15.14 11.05
CA PHE A 33 -31.72 -15.61 10.60
C PHE A 33 -31.53 -15.38 9.11
N ASN A 34 -32.54 -15.63 8.28
CA ASN A 34 -32.47 -15.35 6.83
C ASN A 34 -32.41 -13.84 6.55
N VAL A 35 -33.18 -13.00 7.23
CA VAL A 35 -33.12 -11.54 7.08
C VAL A 35 -31.76 -11.00 7.54
N LEU A 36 -31.23 -11.47 8.67
CA LEU A 36 -29.90 -11.10 9.15
C LEU A 36 -28.79 -11.61 8.21
N SER A 37 -28.94 -12.80 7.63
CA SER A 37 -28.03 -13.34 6.62
C SER A 37 -28.07 -12.52 5.31
N ILE A 38 -29.27 -12.10 4.88
CA ILE A 38 -29.44 -11.23 3.70
C ILE A 38 -28.84 -9.84 3.98
N ILE A 39 -29.06 -9.25 5.16
CA ILE A 39 -28.48 -7.97 5.58
C ILE A 39 -26.95 -8.12 5.68
N ARG A 40 -26.43 -9.21 6.23
CA ARG A 40 -25.00 -9.52 6.33
C ARG A 40 -24.37 -9.70 4.95
N ASN A 41 -25.09 -10.34 4.00
CA ASN A 41 -24.63 -10.47 2.61
C ASN A 41 -24.74 -9.16 1.81
N MET A 42 -25.64 -8.25 2.17
CA MET A 42 -25.77 -6.93 1.54
C MET A 42 -24.70 -5.93 2.00
N SER A 43 -23.99 -6.20 3.09
CA SER A 43 -22.90 -5.34 3.62
C SER A 43 -21.50 -5.85 3.30
N SER A 44 -21.35 -6.98 2.61
CA SER A 44 -20.04 -7.52 2.23
C SER A 44 -19.67 -7.12 0.80
N TYR A 45 -18.42 -6.74 0.62
CA TYR A 45 -17.85 -6.55 -0.72
C TYR A 45 -17.32 -7.87 -1.28
N SER A 46 -17.18 -7.95 -2.60
CA SER A 46 -16.56 -9.07 -3.29
C SER A 46 -15.09 -8.80 -3.58
N ILE A 47 -14.26 -9.84 -3.51
CA ILE A 47 -12.84 -9.80 -3.84
C ILE A 47 -12.58 -10.73 -5.02
N LYS A 48 -11.84 -10.20 -6.00
CA LYS A 48 -11.32 -10.95 -7.14
C LYS A 48 -9.80 -10.82 -7.16
N PRO A 49 -9.03 -11.89 -6.83
CA PRO A 49 -7.58 -11.86 -6.97
C PRO A 49 -7.14 -11.50 -8.40
N CYS A 50 -6.07 -10.73 -8.51
CA CYS A 50 -5.43 -10.38 -9.77
C CYS A 50 -3.95 -10.76 -9.74
N LYS A 51 -3.14 -10.35 -10.73
CA LYS A 51 -1.71 -10.73 -10.81
C LYS A 51 -0.94 -10.39 -9.52
N LEU A 52 -1.25 -9.23 -8.93
CA LEU A 52 -0.78 -8.84 -7.59
C LEU A 52 -1.94 -8.15 -6.88
N GLY A 53 -2.25 -8.60 -5.67
CA GLY A 53 -3.36 -8.05 -4.91
C GLY A 53 -4.73 -8.54 -5.35
N ALA A 54 -5.75 -7.73 -5.14
CA ALA A 54 -7.12 -8.07 -5.49
C ALA A 54 -7.98 -6.84 -5.82
N GLU A 55 -8.88 -6.99 -6.78
CA GLU A 55 -9.96 -6.03 -7.04
C GLU A 55 -11.08 -6.20 -6.02
N VAL A 56 -11.59 -5.09 -5.52
CA VAL A 56 -12.70 -5.01 -4.56
C VAL A 56 -13.88 -4.32 -5.22
N LYS A 57 -15.07 -4.96 -5.18
CA LYS A 57 -16.31 -4.41 -5.73
C LYS A 57 -17.47 -4.57 -4.73
N GLY A 58 -18.48 -3.71 -4.85
CA GLY A 58 -19.70 -3.80 -4.04
C GLY A 58 -19.64 -2.98 -2.75
N ILE A 59 -18.60 -2.17 -2.56
CA ILE A 59 -18.50 -1.18 -1.49
C ILE A 59 -18.28 0.20 -2.08
N ASP A 60 -18.90 1.21 -1.50
CA ASP A 60 -18.68 2.62 -1.83
C ASP A 60 -17.96 3.29 -0.63
N LEU A 61 -16.66 3.54 -0.81
CA LEU A 61 -15.82 4.14 0.21
C LEU A 61 -16.19 5.58 0.57
N LYS A 62 -17.02 6.26 -0.22
CA LYS A 62 -17.52 7.61 0.09
C LYS A 62 -18.52 7.61 1.26
N ASN A 63 -19.16 6.48 1.48
CA ASN A 63 -20.12 6.30 2.57
C ASN A 63 -19.44 5.81 3.85
N GLU A 64 -20.17 5.88 4.96
CA GLU A 64 -19.74 5.23 6.20
C GLU A 64 -19.64 3.72 6.01
N VAL A 65 -18.61 3.15 6.57
CA VAL A 65 -18.30 1.72 6.54
C VAL A 65 -18.31 1.21 7.96
N SER A 66 -18.97 0.07 8.21
CA SER A 66 -19.03 -0.52 9.55
C SER A 66 -17.67 -1.03 10.01
N ASP A 67 -17.45 -1.07 11.33
CA ASP A 67 -16.19 -1.56 11.91
C ASP A 67 -15.87 -2.99 11.47
N GLU A 68 -16.90 -3.85 11.31
CA GLU A 68 -16.71 -5.22 10.82
C GLU A 68 -16.10 -5.25 9.39
N ILE A 69 -16.57 -4.36 8.52
CA ILE A 69 -16.06 -4.22 7.16
C ILE A 69 -14.66 -3.60 7.16
N ILE A 70 -14.40 -2.62 8.03
CA ILE A 70 -13.07 -2.02 8.20
C ILE A 70 -12.07 -3.10 8.62
N GLU A 71 -12.38 -3.92 9.62
CA GLU A 71 -11.51 -5.02 10.05
C GLU A 71 -11.30 -6.07 8.94
N LYS A 72 -12.35 -6.36 8.16
CA LYS A 72 -12.21 -7.22 7.00
C LYS A 72 -11.25 -6.63 5.95
N ILE A 73 -11.34 -5.31 5.68
CA ILE A 73 -10.42 -4.61 4.76
C ILE A 73 -8.98 -4.71 5.26
N LYS A 74 -8.72 -4.51 6.55
CA LYS A 74 -7.39 -4.65 7.16
C LYS A 74 -6.81 -6.06 6.97
N ASN A 75 -7.63 -7.08 7.24
CA ASN A 75 -7.22 -8.47 7.03
C ASN A 75 -6.94 -8.77 5.55
N ASP A 76 -7.78 -8.26 4.67
CA ASP A 76 -7.64 -8.49 3.23
C ASP A 76 -6.42 -7.75 2.66
N VAL A 77 -6.08 -6.53 3.10
CA VAL A 77 -4.86 -5.86 2.64
C VAL A 77 -3.61 -6.57 3.13
N THR A 78 -3.60 -7.10 4.36
CA THR A 78 -2.50 -7.93 4.86
C THR A 78 -2.34 -9.21 4.02
N LYS A 79 -3.44 -9.85 3.66
CA LYS A 79 -3.45 -11.08 2.86
C LYS A 79 -3.05 -10.85 1.41
N TYR A 80 -3.61 -9.83 0.77
CA TYR A 80 -3.43 -9.57 -0.66
C TYR A 80 -2.35 -8.52 -0.95
N ARG A 81 -1.89 -7.79 0.04
CA ARG A 81 -0.87 -6.72 -0.02
C ARG A 81 -1.31 -5.48 -0.80
N LEU A 82 -2.23 -5.62 -1.75
CA LEU A 82 -2.78 -4.55 -2.56
C LEU A 82 -4.29 -4.76 -2.76
N LEU A 83 -5.09 -3.80 -2.36
CA LEU A 83 -6.53 -3.80 -2.64
C LEU A 83 -6.87 -2.64 -3.59
N ILE A 84 -7.54 -2.98 -4.68
CA ILE A 84 -7.95 -2.04 -5.72
C ILE A 84 -9.46 -1.92 -5.68
N PHE A 85 -9.96 -0.85 -5.06
CA PHE A 85 -11.39 -0.55 -5.00
C PHE A 85 -11.81 0.11 -6.31
N LYS A 86 -12.66 -0.57 -7.05
CA LYS A 86 -13.15 -0.11 -8.36
C LYS A 86 -14.40 0.76 -8.18
N ASP A 87 -14.62 1.64 -9.17
CA ASP A 87 -15.87 2.40 -9.31
C ASP A 87 -16.19 3.37 -8.15
N GLN A 88 -15.17 3.86 -7.42
CA GLN A 88 -15.37 4.74 -6.27
C GLN A 88 -15.77 6.18 -6.65
N GLY A 89 -15.62 6.56 -7.93
CA GLY A 89 -15.77 7.95 -8.35
C GLY A 89 -14.76 8.87 -7.68
N THR A 90 -15.16 10.08 -7.29
CA THR A 90 -14.28 11.01 -6.59
C THR A 90 -14.48 10.87 -5.08
N VAL A 91 -13.45 10.38 -4.38
CA VAL A 91 -13.36 10.39 -2.90
C VAL A 91 -12.79 11.73 -2.46
N SER A 92 -13.49 12.45 -1.58
CA SER A 92 -13.02 13.74 -1.07
C SER A 92 -11.72 13.59 -0.26
N GLY A 93 -10.92 14.67 -0.17
CA GLY A 93 -9.69 14.65 0.63
C GLY A 93 -9.93 14.33 2.09
N GLN A 94 -11.00 14.87 2.68
CA GLN A 94 -11.41 14.54 4.06
C GLN A 94 -11.71 13.04 4.20
N ARG A 95 -12.49 12.49 3.27
CA ARG A 95 -12.85 11.06 3.31
C ARG A 95 -11.65 10.15 3.07
N HIS A 96 -10.73 10.55 2.18
CA HIS A 96 -9.47 9.82 1.98
C HIS A 96 -8.65 9.73 3.29
N VAL A 97 -8.56 10.84 4.05
CA VAL A 97 -7.91 10.87 5.36
C VAL A 97 -8.64 9.99 6.38
N GLU A 98 -9.97 9.99 6.43
CA GLU A 98 -10.76 9.12 7.30
C GLU A 98 -10.51 7.63 7.03
N ILE A 99 -10.52 7.23 5.75
CA ILE A 99 -10.20 5.86 5.34
C ILE A 99 -8.79 5.48 5.79
N SER A 100 -7.83 6.38 5.63
CA SER A 100 -6.44 6.12 6.01
C SER A 100 -6.28 5.94 7.52
N LYS A 101 -7.06 6.67 8.32
CA LYS A 101 -7.07 6.55 9.78
C LYS A 101 -7.62 5.21 10.29
N TRP A 102 -8.29 4.42 9.46
CA TRP A 102 -8.62 3.04 9.83
C TRP A 102 -7.38 2.20 10.15
N PHE A 103 -6.26 2.52 9.53
CA PHE A 103 -4.99 1.79 9.65
C PHE A 103 -4.03 2.36 10.70
N GLY A 104 -4.28 3.56 11.20
CA GLY A 104 -3.45 4.22 12.21
C GLY A 104 -3.34 5.73 12.02
N GLU A 105 -2.43 6.34 12.75
CA GLU A 105 -2.10 7.75 12.60
C GLU A 105 -1.49 8.02 11.22
N LEU A 106 -1.76 9.20 10.68
CA LEU A 106 -1.17 9.63 9.43
C LEU A 106 0.17 10.32 9.68
N GLU A 107 1.10 10.13 8.77
CA GLU A 107 2.30 10.92 8.70
C GLU A 107 2.38 11.61 7.34
N SER A 108 2.25 12.95 7.37
CA SER A 108 2.32 13.77 6.17
C SER A 108 3.74 13.81 5.60
N THR A 109 3.84 13.74 4.28
CA THR A 109 5.10 14.00 3.59
C THR A 109 5.47 15.50 3.66
N PHE A 110 6.73 15.83 3.36
CA PHE A 110 7.20 17.23 3.38
C PHE A 110 6.61 18.09 2.28
N TYR A 111 6.16 17.46 1.19
CA TYR A 111 5.67 18.16 0.02
C TYR A 111 4.24 18.57 0.23
N LYS A 112 3.99 19.87 0.14
CA LYS A 112 2.64 20.44 0.21
C LYS A 112 2.37 21.25 -1.04
N HIS A 113 1.15 21.18 -1.52
CA HIS A 113 0.68 21.95 -2.64
C HIS A 113 -0.62 22.67 -2.26
N HIS A 114 -0.78 23.93 -2.69
CA HIS A 114 -1.93 24.77 -2.30
C HIS A 114 -3.29 24.19 -2.77
N LYS A 115 -3.30 23.35 -3.81
CA LYS A 115 -4.50 22.64 -4.29
C LYS A 115 -4.73 21.29 -3.60
N SER A 116 -3.91 20.90 -2.61
CA SER A 116 -4.19 19.69 -1.83
C SER A 116 -5.54 19.81 -1.14
N PRO A 117 -6.41 18.80 -1.25
CA PRO A 117 -7.77 18.88 -0.71
C PRO A 117 -7.82 18.73 0.82
N HIS A 118 -6.71 18.35 1.45
CA HIS A 118 -6.51 18.23 2.90
C HIS A 118 -5.03 18.34 3.22
N PRO A 119 -4.61 18.90 4.39
CA PRO A 119 -3.20 19.00 4.78
C PRO A 119 -2.43 17.67 4.79
N ASP A 120 -3.10 16.55 5.06
CA ASP A 120 -2.50 15.21 5.09
C ASP A 120 -2.57 14.51 3.74
N VAL A 121 -3.18 15.10 2.72
CA VAL A 121 -3.21 14.55 1.37
C VAL A 121 -2.07 15.13 0.56
N PHE A 122 -1.16 14.29 0.13
CA PHE A 122 -0.13 14.63 -0.83
C PHE A 122 -0.71 14.59 -2.25
N ARG A 123 -0.72 15.76 -2.91
CA ARG A 123 -1.22 15.91 -4.27
C ARG A 123 -0.06 15.91 -5.28
N VAL A 124 0.00 14.89 -6.11
CA VAL A 124 1.04 14.66 -7.13
C VAL A 124 0.45 14.87 -8.51
N SER A 125 1.19 15.53 -9.40
CA SER A 125 0.76 15.77 -10.78
C SER A 125 1.94 15.77 -11.76
N ASN A 126 1.65 15.67 -13.06
CA ASN A 126 2.58 15.98 -14.15
C ASN A 126 2.51 17.47 -14.58
N ASN A 127 1.79 18.31 -13.83
CA ASN A 127 1.68 19.72 -14.02
C ASN A 127 1.86 20.43 -12.66
N GLU A 128 2.87 21.29 -12.55
CA GLU A 128 3.19 22.00 -11.31
C GLU A 128 2.07 22.92 -10.81
N ALA A 129 1.22 23.43 -11.70
CA ALA A 129 0.05 24.21 -11.33
C ALA A 129 -1.06 23.35 -10.69
N GLU A 130 -0.98 22.03 -10.82
CA GLU A 130 -1.99 21.09 -10.34
C GLU A 130 -1.52 20.19 -9.20
N GLY A 131 -0.21 20.09 -8.95
CA GLY A 131 0.34 19.28 -7.87
C GLY A 131 1.87 19.25 -7.89
N CYS A 132 2.46 18.54 -6.94
CA CYS A 132 3.91 18.33 -6.90
C CYS A 132 4.35 17.44 -8.05
N THR A 133 5.39 17.85 -8.78
CA THR A 133 5.95 17.13 -9.92
C THR A 133 7.22 16.36 -9.53
N ASN A 134 7.69 15.48 -10.41
CA ASN A 134 8.94 14.68 -10.26
C ASN A 134 8.95 13.79 -9.01
N VAL A 135 7.79 13.30 -8.59
CA VAL A 135 7.63 12.46 -7.40
C VAL A 135 7.53 10.99 -7.79
N GLY A 136 8.16 10.11 -6.98
CA GLY A 136 8.09 8.65 -7.15
C GLY A 136 8.92 8.09 -8.31
N ARG A 137 9.84 8.89 -8.88
CA ARG A 137 10.73 8.55 -9.99
C ARG A 137 12.17 8.28 -9.58
N THR A 138 12.40 8.05 -8.31
CA THR A 138 13.74 7.84 -7.75
C THR A 138 14.17 6.38 -7.75
N GLY A 139 13.44 5.52 -8.46
CA GLY A 139 13.63 4.06 -8.49
C GLY A 139 12.77 3.35 -7.45
N TRP A 140 12.83 2.04 -7.47
CA TRP A 140 12.08 1.17 -6.57
C TRP A 140 12.29 1.52 -5.11
N HIS A 141 11.21 1.63 -4.35
CA HIS A 141 11.25 2.01 -2.94
C HIS A 141 10.01 1.56 -2.17
N ILE A 142 10.14 1.58 -0.85
CA ILE A 142 9.02 1.69 0.07
C ILE A 142 8.96 3.13 0.58
N ASP A 143 7.75 3.66 0.79
CA ASP A 143 7.56 4.99 1.36
C ASP A 143 8.05 5.04 2.81
N GLY A 144 8.71 6.15 3.18
CA GLY A 144 9.12 6.38 4.56
C GLY A 144 10.35 5.60 5.03
N SER A 145 11.13 4.98 4.14
CA SER A 145 12.38 4.29 4.47
C SER A 145 13.43 5.19 5.16
N PHE A 146 13.22 6.50 5.17
CA PHE A 146 14.01 7.50 5.86
C PHE A 146 13.44 7.89 7.24
N GLN A 147 12.38 7.22 7.71
CA GLN A 147 11.81 7.35 9.05
C GLN A 147 12.36 6.25 9.95
N GLU A 148 12.32 6.44 11.25
CA GLU A 148 12.68 5.40 12.22
C GLU A 148 11.84 4.13 12.02
N ALA A 149 10.54 4.30 11.80
CA ALA A 149 9.64 3.26 11.34
C ALA A 149 9.09 3.65 9.97
N PRO A 150 9.41 2.93 8.87
CA PRO A 150 8.84 3.19 7.56
C PRO A 150 7.32 3.17 7.57
N PHE A 151 6.67 3.93 6.69
CA PHE A 151 5.21 3.97 6.66
C PHE A 151 4.60 2.59 6.49
N ALA A 152 3.53 2.30 7.24
CA ALA A 152 2.89 1.00 7.21
C ALA A 152 2.05 0.80 5.94
N TYR A 153 1.27 1.81 5.56
CA TYR A 153 0.38 1.76 4.41
C TYR A 153 0.49 3.04 3.59
N SER A 154 0.29 2.90 2.27
CA SER A 154 0.10 4.01 1.35
C SER A 154 -1.24 3.85 0.65
N LEU A 155 -2.06 4.91 0.66
CA LEU A 155 -3.35 4.92 0.01
C LEU A 155 -3.34 5.91 -1.16
N TYR A 156 -3.87 5.49 -2.29
CA TYR A 156 -3.81 6.25 -3.55
C TYR A 156 -5.21 6.43 -4.14
N HIS A 157 -5.48 7.61 -4.66
CA HIS A 157 -6.70 7.91 -5.42
C HIS A 157 -6.38 8.77 -6.63
N MET A 158 -6.67 8.25 -7.83
CA MET A 158 -6.44 9.00 -9.06
C MET A 158 -7.63 9.92 -9.34
N VAL A 159 -7.39 11.21 -9.27
CA VAL A 159 -8.43 12.26 -9.44
C VAL A 159 -8.55 12.70 -10.90
N SER A 160 -7.42 12.80 -11.60
CA SER A 160 -7.38 13.04 -13.04
C SER A 160 -6.52 11.99 -13.69
N ILE A 161 -7.08 11.32 -14.71
CA ILE A 161 -6.52 10.09 -15.28
C ILE A 161 -5.84 10.41 -16.59
N PRO A 162 -4.52 10.19 -16.70
CA PRO A 162 -3.80 10.33 -17.96
C PRO A 162 -4.08 9.11 -18.87
N LYS A 163 -3.72 9.24 -20.14
CA LYS A 163 -3.76 8.12 -21.11
C LYS A 163 -2.73 7.03 -20.77
N SER A 164 -1.65 7.40 -20.10
CA SER A 164 -0.58 6.52 -19.61
C SER A 164 0.09 7.12 -18.38
N GLY A 165 0.80 6.33 -17.62
CA GLY A 165 1.44 6.77 -16.38
C GLY A 165 1.01 5.91 -15.20
N ASP A 166 1.33 4.62 -15.32
CA ASP A 166 1.01 3.58 -14.35
C ASP A 166 1.78 3.79 -13.04
N THR A 167 1.25 3.24 -11.97
CA THR A 167 2.03 2.95 -10.76
C THR A 167 2.40 1.48 -10.78
N VAL A 168 3.69 1.19 -10.64
CA VAL A 168 4.19 -0.18 -10.67
C VAL A 168 4.49 -0.67 -9.25
N PHE A 169 4.20 -1.94 -8.99
CA PHE A 169 4.37 -2.61 -7.71
C PHE A 169 5.12 -3.93 -7.91
N ILE A 170 5.89 -4.34 -6.91
CA ILE A 170 6.57 -5.64 -6.86
C ILE A 170 6.52 -6.22 -5.44
N PRO A 171 6.17 -7.50 -5.27
CA PRO A 171 6.17 -8.15 -3.96
C PRO A 171 7.61 -8.43 -3.50
N LEU A 172 8.03 -7.76 -2.42
CA LEU A 172 9.41 -7.81 -1.94
C LEU A 172 9.80 -9.19 -1.38
N ASN A 173 8.86 -9.88 -0.74
CA ASN A 173 9.08 -11.24 -0.24
C ASN A 173 9.33 -12.25 -1.38
N GLU A 174 8.61 -12.12 -2.50
CA GLU A 174 8.78 -12.99 -3.66
C GLU A 174 10.07 -12.67 -4.41
N LEU A 175 10.45 -11.39 -4.48
CA LEU A 175 11.75 -10.98 -5.02
C LEU A 175 12.89 -11.63 -4.23
N LEU A 176 12.83 -11.61 -2.89
CA LEU A 176 13.83 -12.25 -2.03
C LEU A 176 13.89 -13.77 -2.22
N LYS A 177 12.75 -14.44 -2.42
CA LYS A 177 12.67 -15.88 -2.68
C LYS A 177 13.34 -16.29 -3.99
N ASN A 178 13.45 -15.37 -4.95
CA ASN A 178 14.08 -15.62 -6.26
C ASN A 178 15.61 -15.42 -6.25
N LEU A 179 16.18 -14.90 -5.17
CA LEU A 179 17.63 -14.73 -5.05
C LEU A 179 18.35 -16.09 -4.92
N SER A 180 19.58 -16.18 -5.42
CA SER A 180 20.45 -17.30 -5.07
C SER A 180 20.75 -17.29 -3.56
N LYS A 181 21.12 -18.45 -3.01
CA LYS A 181 21.48 -18.54 -1.58
C LYS A 181 22.64 -17.61 -1.22
N GLU A 182 23.62 -17.47 -2.10
CA GLU A 182 24.78 -16.60 -1.93
C GLU A 182 24.38 -15.13 -1.94
N GLN A 183 23.51 -14.75 -2.87
CA GLN A 183 23.03 -13.38 -2.99
C GLN A 183 22.14 -13.00 -1.81
N PHE A 184 21.23 -13.88 -1.40
CA PHE A 184 20.42 -13.68 -0.22
C PHE A 184 21.30 -13.51 1.03
N ALA A 185 22.26 -14.41 1.26
CA ALA A 185 23.20 -14.32 2.38
C ALA A 185 24.03 -13.04 2.36
N ARG A 186 24.35 -12.52 1.18
CA ARG A 186 25.03 -11.23 1.00
C ARG A 186 24.12 -10.08 1.40
N TRP A 187 22.88 -10.03 0.90
CA TRP A 187 21.93 -8.95 1.19
C TRP A 187 21.45 -8.96 2.64
N ASP A 188 21.34 -10.12 3.25
CA ASP A 188 20.96 -10.24 4.65
C ASP A 188 21.99 -9.60 5.60
N ARG A 189 23.23 -9.40 5.19
CA ARG A 189 24.29 -8.69 5.96
C ARG A 189 24.23 -7.17 5.80
N LEU A 190 23.44 -6.65 4.86
CA LEU A 190 23.41 -5.23 4.53
C LEU A 190 22.39 -4.46 5.39
N TRP A 191 22.77 -3.23 5.70
CA TRP A 191 21.90 -2.21 6.27
C TRP A 191 21.95 -0.99 5.35
N MET A 192 20.80 -0.52 4.89
CA MET A 192 20.67 0.66 4.05
C MET A 192 20.76 1.91 4.91
N VAL A 193 21.62 2.85 4.55
CA VAL A 193 21.72 4.18 5.16
C VAL A 193 20.97 5.16 4.29
N SER A 194 20.00 5.88 4.88
CA SER A 194 19.23 6.90 4.16
C SER A 194 20.04 8.20 4.02
N ASP A 195 19.91 8.88 2.89
CA ASP A 195 20.45 10.22 2.65
C ASP A 195 19.61 11.33 3.31
N ARG A 196 18.57 10.97 4.05
CA ARG A 196 17.60 11.89 4.63
C ARG A 196 17.60 11.83 6.16
N ARG A 197 17.18 12.93 6.79
CA ARG A 197 16.85 13.03 8.22
C ARG A 197 17.84 12.37 9.19
N GLY A 198 19.11 12.70 9.06
CA GLY A 198 20.09 12.30 10.06
C GLY A 198 20.68 10.91 9.88
N GLN A 199 20.68 10.40 8.65
CA GLN A 199 21.35 9.13 8.31
C GLN A 199 20.81 7.93 9.07
N LEU A 200 19.48 7.79 9.12
CA LEU A 200 18.86 6.58 9.64
C LEU A 200 19.26 5.37 8.80
N TYR A 201 19.41 4.25 9.44
CA TYR A 201 19.77 2.99 8.80
C TYR A 201 18.83 1.86 9.20
N HIS A 202 18.50 1.01 8.24
CA HIS A 202 17.62 -0.14 8.42
C HIS A 202 18.24 -1.39 7.81
N PRO A 203 17.99 -2.58 8.36
CA PRO A 203 18.38 -3.81 7.69
C PRO A 203 17.73 -3.84 6.32
N LEU A 204 18.52 -4.17 5.27
CA LEU A 204 18.00 -4.31 3.91
C LEU A 204 16.94 -5.41 3.85
N VAL A 205 17.15 -6.51 4.58
CA VAL A 205 16.21 -7.63 4.72
C VAL A 205 15.78 -7.73 6.17
N TYR A 206 14.46 -7.79 6.41
CA TYR A 206 13.86 -7.90 7.73
C TYR A 206 12.53 -8.67 7.69
N SER A 207 11.96 -9.01 8.84
CA SER A 207 10.65 -9.67 8.90
C SER A 207 9.52 -8.65 8.89
N HIS A 208 8.56 -8.83 7.99
CA HIS A 208 7.33 -8.04 7.95
C HIS A 208 6.55 -8.17 9.27
N PRO A 209 6.18 -7.05 9.92
CA PRO A 209 5.65 -7.08 11.29
C PRO A 209 4.34 -7.85 11.45
N SER A 210 3.48 -7.87 10.43
CA SER A 210 2.17 -8.53 10.52
C SER A 210 2.19 -9.97 10.02
N THR A 211 3.04 -10.32 9.06
CA THR A 211 3.04 -11.67 8.43
C THR A 211 4.21 -12.53 8.87
N GLY A 212 5.29 -11.94 9.38
CA GLY A 212 6.54 -12.61 9.67
C GLY A 212 7.35 -13.02 8.43
N GLU A 213 6.82 -12.84 7.22
CA GLU A 213 7.58 -13.12 6.00
C GLU A 213 8.74 -12.14 5.83
N LEU A 214 9.84 -12.60 5.24
CA LEU A 214 10.96 -11.71 4.92
C LEU A 214 10.54 -10.70 3.86
N THR A 215 10.93 -9.45 4.07
CA THR A 215 10.71 -8.31 3.18
C THR A 215 11.94 -7.41 3.16
N MET A 216 11.88 -6.29 2.44
CA MET A 216 13.01 -5.37 2.29
C MET A 216 12.65 -3.95 2.73
N CYS A 217 13.59 -3.28 3.42
CA CYS A 217 13.62 -1.84 3.51
C CYS A 217 14.56 -1.30 2.42
N VAL A 218 13.99 -0.75 1.35
CA VAL A 218 14.75 -0.35 0.16
C VAL A 218 14.26 1.01 -0.37
N HIS A 219 15.23 1.84 -0.80
CA HIS A 219 14.96 3.07 -1.54
C HIS A 219 16.13 3.40 -2.45
N LEU A 220 16.07 2.99 -3.73
CA LEU A 220 17.21 3.09 -4.65
C LEU A 220 17.72 4.52 -4.87
N GLY A 221 16.82 5.51 -4.78
CA GLY A 221 17.18 6.91 -5.03
C GLY A 221 17.44 7.75 -3.77
N MET A 222 17.33 7.16 -2.56
CA MET A 222 17.60 7.84 -1.29
C MET A 222 18.54 7.02 -0.39
N THR A 223 19.40 6.21 -0.98
CA THR A 223 20.44 5.46 -0.28
C THR A 223 21.76 6.19 -0.41
N ASP A 224 22.35 6.59 0.71
CA ASP A 224 23.65 7.23 0.82
C ASP A 224 24.78 6.19 0.83
N ALA A 225 24.62 5.15 1.64
CA ALA A 225 25.58 4.08 1.81
C ALA A 225 24.90 2.77 2.25
N PHE A 226 25.69 1.72 2.36
CA PHE A 226 25.31 0.51 3.10
C PHE A 226 26.29 0.26 4.23
N ILE A 227 25.82 -0.42 5.27
CA ILE A 227 26.65 -0.93 6.36
C ILE A 227 26.60 -2.45 6.28
N TRP A 228 27.78 -3.07 6.16
CA TRP A 228 27.97 -4.51 6.33
C TRP A 228 27.97 -4.87 7.79
N ASP A 229 27.32 -5.97 8.16
CA ASP A 229 27.41 -6.62 9.48
C ASP A 229 27.22 -5.65 10.65
N TYR A 230 26.27 -4.72 10.53
CA TYR A 230 25.98 -3.69 11.53
C TYR A 230 25.81 -4.29 12.95
N GLY A 231 26.43 -3.64 13.94
CA GLY A 231 26.41 -4.07 15.34
C GLY A 231 27.35 -5.21 15.67
N THR A 232 28.25 -5.60 14.77
CA THR A 232 29.29 -6.60 15.01
C THR A 232 30.71 -6.02 14.88
N GLU A 233 31.71 -6.76 15.33
CA GLU A 233 33.13 -6.37 15.14
C GLU A 233 33.56 -6.29 13.65
N LYS A 234 32.77 -6.88 12.75
CA LYS A 234 33.01 -6.86 11.31
C LYS A 234 32.29 -5.73 10.58
N GLN A 235 31.66 -4.84 11.34
CA GLN A 235 30.92 -3.72 10.77
C GLN A 235 31.82 -2.87 9.86
N LYS A 236 31.34 -2.59 8.65
CA LYS A 236 32.03 -1.75 7.70
C LYS A 236 31.02 -0.94 6.88
N ILE A 237 31.15 0.38 6.84
CA ILE A 237 30.42 1.22 5.92
C ILE A 237 31.01 1.15 4.52
N THR A 238 30.16 1.12 3.49
CA THR A 238 30.60 1.13 2.10
C THR A 238 31.12 2.51 1.68
N ASN A 239 32.12 2.53 0.80
CA ASN A 239 32.47 3.74 0.08
C ASN A 239 31.49 3.99 -1.09
N PHE A 240 31.63 5.11 -1.77
CA PHE A 240 30.79 5.50 -2.89
C PHE A 240 30.72 4.45 -4.00
N GLN A 241 31.86 3.89 -4.39
CA GLN A 241 31.93 2.90 -5.47
C GLN A 241 31.25 1.58 -5.07
N GLU A 242 31.52 1.08 -3.87
CA GLU A 242 30.85 -0.12 -3.32
C GLU A 242 29.32 0.10 -3.23
N THR A 243 28.89 1.29 -2.80
CA THR A 243 27.47 1.66 -2.73
C THR A 243 26.81 1.59 -4.10
N LEU A 244 27.44 2.17 -5.13
CA LEU A 244 26.94 2.13 -6.50
C LEU A 244 26.84 0.69 -7.05
N GLU A 245 27.81 -0.16 -6.72
CA GLU A 245 27.80 -1.56 -7.14
C GLU A 245 26.66 -2.33 -6.52
N ILE A 246 26.41 -2.16 -5.22
CA ILE A 246 25.28 -2.77 -4.51
C ILE A 246 23.95 -2.25 -5.08
N LEU A 247 23.81 -0.94 -5.30
CA LEU A 247 22.61 -0.37 -5.89
C LEU A 247 22.34 -0.91 -7.29
N LYS A 248 23.38 -1.09 -8.11
CA LYS A 248 23.28 -1.72 -9.44
C LYS A 248 22.86 -3.19 -9.34
N GLU A 249 23.40 -3.93 -8.38
CA GLU A 249 23.04 -5.31 -8.10
C GLU A 249 21.55 -5.41 -7.74
N ILE A 250 21.09 -4.61 -6.77
CA ILE A 250 19.67 -4.57 -6.37
C ILE A 250 18.79 -4.19 -7.55
N LYS A 251 19.12 -3.12 -8.27
CA LYS A 251 18.37 -2.67 -9.45
C LYS A 251 18.27 -3.76 -10.52
N LYS A 252 19.35 -4.53 -10.73
CA LYS A 252 19.36 -5.65 -11.67
C LYS A 252 18.36 -6.73 -11.26
N GLU A 253 18.26 -7.06 -9.97
CA GLU A 253 17.29 -8.07 -9.49
C GLU A 253 15.84 -7.60 -9.68
N PHE A 254 15.54 -6.34 -9.40
CA PHE A 254 14.23 -5.79 -9.74
C PHE A 254 13.93 -5.92 -11.23
N ALA A 255 14.87 -5.56 -12.11
CA ALA A 255 14.70 -5.66 -13.55
C ALA A 255 14.56 -7.11 -14.05
N THR A 256 15.34 -8.05 -13.49
CA THR A 256 15.26 -9.48 -13.83
C THR A 256 13.88 -10.07 -13.48
N ASN A 257 13.34 -9.66 -12.35
CA ASN A 257 12.06 -10.16 -11.86
C ASN A 257 10.84 -9.37 -12.40
N GLN A 258 11.05 -8.28 -13.13
CA GLN A 258 10.00 -7.40 -13.63
C GLN A 258 8.92 -8.15 -14.41
N LYS A 259 9.30 -9.02 -15.34
CA LYS A 259 8.37 -9.76 -16.20
C LYS A 259 7.40 -10.64 -15.39
N HIS A 260 7.89 -11.27 -14.31
CA HIS A 260 7.15 -12.26 -13.55
C HIS A 260 6.42 -11.66 -12.35
N LEU A 261 7.07 -10.78 -11.60
CA LEU A 261 6.56 -10.26 -10.33
C LEU A 261 5.93 -8.88 -10.44
N GLN A 262 6.39 -8.02 -11.36
CA GLN A 262 5.87 -6.65 -11.44
C GLN A 262 4.40 -6.63 -11.87
N TYR A 263 3.61 -5.87 -11.14
CA TYR A 263 2.27 -5.47 -11.49
C TYR A 263 2.26 -3.98 -11.86
N SER A 264 1.77 -3.66 -13.06
CA SER A 264 1.59 -2.29 -13.54
C SER A 264 0.11 -1.94 -13.44
N HIS A 265 -0.23 -1.07 -12.49
CA HIS A 265 -1.60 -0.63 -12.32
C HIS A 265 -1.94 0.47 -13.32
N LYS A 266 -2.75 0.11 -14.29
CA LYS A 266 -3.38 1.06 -15.22
C LYS A 266 -4.58 1.68 -14.52
N TRP A 267 -4.51 2.97 -14.28
CA TRP A 267 -5.54 3.69 -13.56
C TRP A 267 -6.83 3.80 -14.38
N GLU A 268 -7.94 3.48 -13.75
CA GLU A 268 -9.29 3.66 -14.30
C GLU A 268 -10.07 4.68 -13.46
N PRO A 269 -11.14 5.30 -14.03
CA PRO A 269 -11.95 6.26 -13.29
C PRO A 269 -12.53 5.67 -12.00
N GLY A 270 -12.26 6.34 -10.88
CA GLY A 270 -12.75 5.91 -9.57
C GLY A 270 -11.94 4.83 -8.88
N ASP A 271 -10.74 4.51 -9.38
CA ASP A 271 -9.85 3.63 -8.65
C ASP A 271 -9.33 4.27 -7.35
N PHE A 272 -9.46 3.50 -6.26
CA PHE A 272 -8.86 3.81 -4.98
C PHE A 272 -8.04 2.59 -4.53
N ILE A 273 -6.77 2.80 -4.20
CA ILE A 273 -5.86 1.70 -3.84
C ILE A 273 -5.43 1.82 -2.39
N ILE A 274 -5.42 0.70 -1.69
CA ILE A 274 -4.77 0.54 -0.39
C ILE A 274 -3.63 -0.46 -0.56
N SER A 275 -2.41 -0.02 -0.26
CA SER A 275 -1.18 -0.80 -0.39
C SER A 275 -0.53 -1.03 0.96
N ASP A 276 -0.19 -2.26 1.26
CA ASP A 276 0.76 -2.61 2.31
C ASP A 276 2.15 -2.18 1.85
N ASN A 277 2.61 -1.06 2.37
CA ASN A 277 3.86 -0.43 1.95
C ASN A 277 5.10 -1.21 2.40
N LEU A 278 4.97 -2.04 3.45
CA LEU A 278 6.09 -2.85 3.95
C LEU A 278 6.26 -4.16 3.17
N ALA A 279 5.22 -4.60 2.46
CA ALA A 279 5.24 -5.81 1.64
C ALA A 279 5.59 -5.54 0.17
N LEU A 280 5.34 -4.31 -0.32
CA LEU A 280 5.44 -3.95 -1.72
C LEU A 280 6.44 -2.82 -1.98
N GLY A 281 7.44 -3.10 -2.81
CA GLY A 281 8.18 -2.03 -3.48
C GLY A 281 7.32 -1.41 -4.57
N HIS A 282 7.43 -0.10 -4.77
CA HIS A 282 6.70 0.60 -5.82
C HIS A 282 7.54 1.68 -6.50
N GLU A 283 7.08 2.10 -7.67
CA GLU A 283 7.67 3.19 -8.46
C GLU A 283 6.61 3.79 -9.39
N ALA A 284 6.74 5.08 -9.69
CA ALA A 284 5.97 5.71 -10.75
C ALA A 284 6.61 5.37 -12.11
N SER A 285 5.81 4.94 -13.09
CA SER A 285 6.33 4.68 -14.44
C SER A 285 6.85 5.98 -15.09
N GLU A 286 7.69 5.84 -16.11
CA GLU A 286 8.29 7.00 -16.78
C GLU A 286 7.25 7.98 -17.32
N GLN A 287 6.16 7.47 -17.88
CA GLN A 287 5.08 8.26 -18.47
C GLN A 287 4.35 9.16 -17.46
N THR A 288 4.50 8.93 -16.15
CA THR A 288 3.86 9.78 -15.11
C THR A 288 4.35 11.23 -15.13
N GLN A 289 5.50 11.49 -15.77
CA GLN A 289 6.11 12.83 -15.89
C GLN A 289 6.05 13.40 -17.31
N PHE A 290 5.44 12.68 -18.25
CA PHE A 290 5.30 13.17 -19.61
C PHE A 290 4.39 14.42 -19.65
N PRO A 291 4.61 15.33 -20.61
CA PRO A 291 3.82 16.55 -20.74
C PRO A 291 2.32 16.27 -20.82
N VAL A 292 1.51 17.18 -20.26
CA VAL A 292 0.03 17.10 -20.33
C VAL A 292 -0.47 17.00 -21.78
N SER A 293 0.23 17.64 -22.72
CA SER A 293 -0.10 17.59 -24.16
C SER A 293 0.00 16.17 -24.74
N GLU A 294 0.85 15.32 -24.19
CA GLU A 294 1.05 13.94 -24.67
C GLU A 294 0.13 12.94 -23.97
N VAL A 295 0.18 12.92 -22.65
CA VAL A 295 -0.50 11.88 -21.84
C VAL A 295 -1.78 12.37 -21.18
N GLY A 296 -2.09 13.66 -21.22
CA GLY A 296 -3.19 14.26 -20.47
C GLY A 296 -2.79 14.63 -19.04
N LEU A 297 -3.69 15.30 -18.35
CA LEU A 297 -3.47 15.71 -16.95
C LEU A 297 -3.55 14.50 -16.03
N ARG A 298 -2.49 14.30 -15.25
CA ARG A 298 -2.42 13.31 -14.17
C ARG A 298 -2.51 14.01 -12.82
N VAL A 299 -3.47 13.64 -11.99
CA VAL A 299 -3.55 14.10 -10.60
C VAL A 299 -3.82 12.91 -9.69
N LEU A 300 -2.87 12.61 -8.83
CA LEU A 300 -2.93 11.55 -7.83
C LEU A 300 -2.94 12.15 -6.43
N HIS A 301 -3.87 11.73 -5.61
CA HIS A 301 -3.87 11.97 -4.17
C HIS A 301 -3.26 10.76 -3.46
N ARG A 302 -2.40 11.01 -2.49
CA ARG A 302 -1.81 9.97 -1.64
C ARG A 302 -1.87 10.39 -0.17
N THR A 303 -2.16 9.43 0.70
CA THR A 303 -1.92 9.52 2.14
C THR A 303 -1.00 8.41 2.57
N THR A 304 -0.26 8.61 3.64
CA THR A 304 0.63 7.60 4.24
C THR A 304 0.28 7.42 5.71
N VAL A 305 0.23 6.17 6.13
CA VAL A 305 0.00 5.79 7.53
C VAL A 305 1.35 5.60 8.20
N LYS A 306 1.51 6.23 9.36
CA LYS A 306 2.73 6.19 10.16
C LYS A 306 3.10 4.74 10.51
N GLY A 307 4.37 4.41 10.36
CA GLY A 307 4.90 3.15 10.86
C GLY A 307 5.02 3.13 12.37
N THR A 308 4.83 1.97 12.96
CA THR A 308 4.93 1.76 14.41
C THR A 308 5.99 0.73 14.80
N VAL A 309 6.55 0.04 13.80
CA VAL A 309 7.54 -1.01 14.02
C VAL A 309 8.83 -0.66 13.29
N ILE A 310 9.91 -0.57 14.06
CA ILE A 310 11.25 -0.35 13.52
C ILE A 310 11.73 -1.67 12.87
N PRO A 311 12.19 -1.66 11.61
CA PRO A 311 12.75 -2.84 10.97
C PRO A 311 13.91 -3.41 11.78
N ALA A 312 13.82 -4.70 12.11
CA ALA A 312 14.85 -5.41 12.85
C ALA A 312 15.20 -6.72 12.15
N LYS A 313 16.45 -7.16 12.24
CA LYS A 313 16.86 -8.48 11.76
C LYS A 313 16.02 -9.54 12.44
N SER A 314 15.55 -10.50 11.66
CA SER A 314 14.93 -11.69 12.22
C SER A 314 15.99 -12.49 13.00
N ASN A 315 15.72 -12.75 14.29
CA ASN A 315 16.55 -13.66 15.11
C ASN A 315 16.35 -15.14 14.71
N VAL A 316 15.95 -15.41 13.46
CA VAL A 316 15.88 -16.78 12.96
C VAL A 316 17.31 -17.24 12.74
N CYS A 317 17.87 -17.89 13.76
CA CYS A 317 18.99 -18.81 13.58
C CYS A 317 18.62 -19.72 12.41
N HIS A 318 19.27 -19.56 11.25
CA HIS A 318 19.26 -20.61 10.25
C HIS A 318 19.97 -21.81 10.89
N SER A 319 19.20 -22.67 11.54
CA SER A 319 19.69 -23.92 12.06
C SER A 319 20.37 -24.66 10.90
N LYS A 320 21.67 -24.86 11.05
CA LYS A 320 22.43 -25.80 10.28
C LYS A 320 21.74 -27.16 10.44
N GLY A 321 21.12 -27.65 9.41
CA GLY A 321 20.55 -28.98 9.40
C GLY A 321 19.55 -29.15 8.29
N ASP A 322 20.07 -29.49 7.12
CA ASP A 322 19.56 -30.62 6.35
C ASP A 322 20.51 -30.85 5.17
N MET A 323 21.59 -31.59 5.47
CA MET A 323 22.23 -32.43 4.48
C MET A 323 21.62 -33.83 4.65
N CYS A 324 20.81 -34.21 3.72
CA CYS A 324 20.66 -35.59 3.23
C CYS A 324 20.24 -35.54 1.77
#